data_0dcd845d565847bb3e2ed897733dab59
#
_entry.id   0dcd845d565847bb3e2ed897733dab59
#
_cell.length_a   1.000
_cell.length_b   1.000
_cell.length_c   1.000
_cell.angle_alpha   90.00
_cell.angle_beta   90.00
_cell.angle_gamma   90.00
#
_symmetry.space_group_name_H-M   'P 1'
#
loop_
_entity.id
_entity.type
_entity.pdbx_description
1 polymer ?
#
loop_
_entity_poly.entity_id
_entity_poly.type
_entity_poly.pdbx_seq_one_letter_code
_entity_poly.pdbx_strand_id
1 'polypeptide(L)'
;MRYLKNFLVENLGDMTFAEAQKASGLHINIAVAPYNASQNPLILNALTAPNALVWSAVMASCAVPVLFPPVHLTSKRYDGQHTPYMSNTKWVDGSMRSDFPQEKMARLYNINYTIASQVNPHIVPFMQSDTE
;
A
#
# COMPACT_ATOMS: atom_id res chain seq x y z
N MET A 1 7.30 12.70 7.09
CA MET A 1 6.59 11.47 7.56
C MET A 1 5.73 11.66 8.80
N ARG A 2 6.15 12.40 9.85
CA ARG A 2 5.33 12.61 11.07
C ARG A 2 4.00 13.30 10.78
N TYR A 3 3.99 14.33 9.94
CA TYR A 3 2.76 15.02 9.54
C TYR A 3 1.79 14.08 8.81
N LEU A 4 2.29 13.32 7.82
CA LEU A 4 1.49 12.34 7.08
C LEU A 4 0.91 11.27 8.02
N LYS A 5 1.71 10.78 8.98
CA LYS A 5 1.23 9.82 9.97
C LYS A 5 0.06 10.39 10.78
N ASN A 6 0.20 11.60 11.32
CA ASN A 6 -0.85 12.21 12.12
C ASN A 6 -2.13 12.40 11.28
N PHE A 7 -2.01 12.91 10.07
CA PHE A 7 -3.14 13.07 9.14
C PHE A 7 -3.85 11.72 8.86
N LEU A 8 -3.09 10.67 8.61
CA LEU A 8 -3.66 9.35 8.34
C LEU A 8 -4.33 8.75 9.58
N VAL A 9 -3.72 8.88 10.75
CA VAL A 9 -4.30 8.38 12.01
C VAL A 9 -5.58 9.15 12.37
N GLU A 10 -5.61 10.46 12.17
CA GLU A 10 -6.79 11.29 12.41
C GLU A 10 -7.97 10.91 11.49
N ASN A 11 -7.69 10.56 10.23
CA ASN A 11 -8.74 10.28 9.23
C ASN A 11 -9.13 8.79 9.15
N LEU A 12 -8.19 7.88 9.33
CA LEU A 12 -8.40 6.44 9.20
C LEU A 12 -8.56 5.73 10.57
N GLY A 13 -8.10 6.37 11.65
CA GLY A 13 -8.10 5.77 12.97
C GLY A 13 -7.32 4.44 13.00
N ASP A 14 -7.78 3.52 13.84
CA ASP A 14 -7.20 2.18 14.02
C ASP A 14 -7.85 1.13 13.12
N MET A 15 -8.30 1.53 11.93
CA MET A 15 -8.99 0.65 11.00
C MET A 15 -8.02 -0.37 10.40
N THR A 16 -8.35 -1.64 10.52
CA THR A 16 -7.65 -2.73 9.83
C THR A 16 -8.21 -2.94 8.43
N PHE A 17 -7.49 -3.68 7.58
CA PHE A 17 -8.01 -4.02 6.24
C PHE A 17 -9.32 -4.80 6.29
N ALA A 18 -9.47 -5.73 7.24
CA ALA A 18 -10.72 -6.48 7.40
C ALA A 18 -11.88 -5.58 7.84
N GLU A 19 -11.64 -4.66 8.78
CA GLU A 19 -12.64 -3.69 9.24
C GLU A 19 -13.03 -2.71 8.12
N ALA A 20 -12.07 -2.24 7.34
CA ALA A 20 -12.31 -1.35 6.20
C ALA A 20 -13.18 -2.02 5.12
N GLN A 21 -12.88 -3.28 4.78
CA GLN A 21 -13.69 -4.04 3.83
C GLN A 21 -15.11 -4.25 4.35
N LYS A 22 -15.25 -4.63 5.63
CA LYS A 22 -16.57 -4.85 6.24
C LYS A 22 -17.41 -3.58 6.27
N ALA A 23 -16.78 -2.44 6.53
CA ALA A 23 -17.47 -1.15 6.61
C ALA A 23 -17.88 -0.58 5.24
N SER A 24 -17.02 -0.75 4.22
CA SER A 24 -17.21 -0.13 2.91
C SER A 24 -17.76 -1.06 1.82
N GLY A 25 -17.62 -2.37 1.99
CA GLY A 25 -17.86 -3.36 0.94
C GLY A 25 -16.80 -3.35 -0.16
N LEU A 26 -15.75 -2.53 -0.06
CA LEU A 26 -14.71 -2.38 -1.07
C LEU A 26 -13.43 -3.10 -0.66
N HIS A 27 -12.71 -3.64 -1.63
CA HIS A 27 -11.39 -4.24 -1.44
C HIS A 27 -10.29 -3.19 -1.61
N ILE A 28 -9.70 -2.76 -0.51
CA ILE A 28 -8.53 -1.88 -0.51
C ILE A 28 -7.29 -2.76 -0.70
N ASN A 29 -6.43 -2.38 -1.64
CA ASN A 29 -5.18 -3.08 -1.94
C ASN A 29 -4.04 -2.07 -1.97
N ILE A 30 -3.00 -2.31 -1.19
CA ILE A 30 -1.85 -1.42 -1.06
C ILE A 30 -0.58 -2.22 -1.33
N ALA A 31 0.16 -1.82 -2.36
CA ALA A 31 1.44 -2.45 -2.71
C ALA A 31 2.56 -1.87 -1.85
N VAL A 32 3.33 -2.77 -1.23
CA VAL A 32 4.52 -2.43 -0.44
C VAL A 32 5.67 -3.37 -0.80
N ALA A 33 6.89 -2.91 -0.66
CA ALA A 33 8.08 -3.73 -0.86
C ALA A 33 8.91 -3.80 0.41
N PRO A 34 9.49 -4.97 0.73
CA PRO A 34 10.47 -5.04 1.81
C PRO A 34 11.69 -4.20 1.45
N TYR A 35 12.26 -3.50 2.43
CA TYR A 35 13.46 -2.70 2.22
C TYR A 35 14.66 -3.57 1.79
N ASN A 36 14.76 -4.78 2.33
CA ASN A 36 15.74 -5.76 1.89
C ASN A 36 15.35 -6.38 0.54
N ALA A 37 16.29 -6.34 -0.41
CA ALA A 37 16.09 -6.77 -1.79
C ALA A 37 15.76 -8.26 -2.00
N SER A 38 15.91 -9.10 -0.97
CA SER A 38 15.75 -10.55 -1.05
C SER A 38 14.30 -11.05 -1.02
N GLN A 39 13.32 -10.18 -0.76
CA GLN A 39 11.92 -10.56 -0.67
C GLN A 39 11.08 -9.87 -1.75
N ASN A 40 10.03 -10.55 -2.20
CA ASN A 40 9.12 -10.03 -3.23
C ASN A 40 8.17 -8.96 -2.67
N PRO A 41 7.74 -7.99 -3.50
CA PRO A 41 6.69 -7.05 -3.14
C PRO A 41 5.39 -7.76 -2.77
N LEU A 42 4.70 -7.23 -1.76
CA LEU A 42 3.43 -7.73 -1.27
C LEU A 42 2.30 -6.76 -1.61
N ILE A 43 1.10 -7.30 -1.81
CA ILE A 43 -0.14 -6.54 -1.81
C ILE A 43 -0.83 -6.82 -0.47
N LEU A 44 -0.99 -5.76 0.32
CA LEU A 44 -1.72 -5.79 1.59
C LEU A 44 -3.20 -5.52 1.34
N ASN A 45 -4.04 -6.41 1.82
CA ASN A 45 -5.49 -6.31 1.72
C ASN A 45 -6.15 -7.16 2.81
N ALA A 46 -7.49 -7.20 2.83
CA ALA A 46 -8.23 -7.98 3.81
C ALA A 46 -8.01 -9.50 3.74
N LEU A 47 -7.52 -10.03 2.61
CA LEU A 47 -7.21 -11.46 2.44
C LEU A 47 -5.79 -11.80 2.91
N THR A 48 -4.81 -10.94 2.59
CA THR A 48 -3.38 -11.20 2.84
C THR A 48 -2.89 -10.68 4.18
N ALA A 49 -3.49 -9.60 4.68
CA ALA A 49 -3.10 -8.92 5.91
C ALA A 49 -4.31 -8.32 6.65
N PRO A 50 -5.30 -9.16 7.06
CA PRO A 50 -6.58 -8.68 7.60
C PRO A 50 -6.43 -7.77 8.82
N ASN A 51 -5.45 -8.04 9.68
CA ASN A 51 -5.23 -7.33 10.94
C ASN A 51 -4.23 -6.16 10.83
N ALA A 52 -3.62 -5.94 9.66
CA ALA A 52 -2.73 -4.79 9.46
C ALA A 52 -3.54 -3.50 9.44
N LEU A 53 -2.99 -2.44 10.04
CA LEU A 53 -3.61 -1.12 10.05
C LEU A 53 -3.42 -0.43 8.70
N VAL A 54 -4.52 0.04 8.12
CA VAL A 54 -4.52 0.68 6.80
C VAL A 54 -3.59 1.90 6.76
N TRP A 55 -3.60 2.75 7.80
CA TRP A 55 -2.73 3.91 7.84
C TRP A 55 -1.23 3.55 7.75
N SER A 56 -0.82 2.43 8.37
CA SER A 56 0.59 2.01 8.35
C SER A 56 1.01 1.49 6.97
N ALA A 57 0.08 0.84 6.26
CA ALA A 57 0.30 0.39 4.88
C ALA A 57 0.39 1.58 3.90
N VAL A 58 -0.45 2.60 4.06
CA VAL A 58 -0.36 3.85 3.28
C VAL A 58 0.98 4.54 3.52
N MET A 59 1.42 4.63 4.79
CA MET A 59 2.74 5.16 5.13
C MET A 59 3.88 4.43 4.42
N ALA A 60 3.82 3.10 4.40
CA ALA A 60 4.82 2.27 3.72
C ALA A 60 4.81 2.48 2.20
N SER A 61 3.62 2.55 1.59
CA SER A 61 3.46 2.81 0.16
C SER A 61 3.89 4.22 -0.26
N CYS A 62 3.91 5.17 0.67
CA CYS A 62 4.44 6.52 0.44
C CYS A 62 5.94 6.66 0.76
N ALA A 63 6.57 5.62 1.30
CA ALA A 63 7.97 5.65 1.69
C ALA A 63 8.90 5.42 0.48
N VAL A 64 8.96 6.40 -0.42
CA VAL A 64 9.86 6.39 -1.58
C VAL A 64 11.30 6.43 -1.10
N PRO A 65 12.14 5.43 -1.45
CA PRO A 65 13.56 5.43 -1.10
C PRO A 65 14.26 6.73 -1.51
N VAL A 66 15.27 7.12 -0.75
CA VAL A 66 15.99 8.40 -0.87
C VAL A 66 15.22 9.61 -0.31
N LEU A 67 13.89 9.68 -0.50
CA LEU A 67 13.09 10.80 0.04
C LEU A 67 12.61 10.54 1.46
N PHE A 68 12.29 9.29 1.78
CA PHE A 68 11.74 8.91 3.07
C PHE A 68 12.39 7.64 3.63
N PRO A 69 12.58 7.55 4.95
CA PRO A 69 13.10 6.34 5.57
C PRO A 69 12.08 5.20 5.47
N PRO A 70 12.55 3.93 5.41
CA PRO A 70 11.69 2.77 5.50
C PRO A 70 10.91 2.74 6.82
N VAL A 71 9.67 2.27 6.76
CA VAL A 71 8.75 2.25 7.90
C VAL A 71 8.41 0.82 8.32
N HIS A 72 7.97 0.67 9.58
CA HIS A 72 7.39 -0.58 10.07
C HIS A 72 5.88 -0.58 9.86
N LEU A 73 5.35 -1.72 9.43
CA LEU A 73 3.92 -1.94 9.42
C LEU A 73 3.43 -2.27 10.84
N THR A 74 2.21 -1.86 11.12
CA THR A 74 1.55 -2.07 12.41
C THR A 74 0.30 -2.92 12.21
N SER A 75 0.06 -3.85 13.11
CA SER A 75 -1.16 -4.64 13.18
C SER A 75 -1.89 -4.41 14.50
N LYS A 76 -3.19 -4.66 14.50
CA LYS A 76 -4.05 -4.59 15.68
C LYS A 76 -4.41 -6.00 16.13
N ARG A 77 -4.20 -6.27 17.41
CA ARG A 77 -4.62 -7.52 18.06
C ARG A 77 -6.10 -7.46 18.46
N TYR A 78 -6.66 -8.60 18.85
CA TYR A 78 -8.06 -8.70 19.34
C TYR A 78 -8.35 -7.85 20.56
N ASP A 79 -7.33 -7.60 21.39
CA ASP A 79 -7.41 -6.72 22.57
C ASP A 79 -7.28 -5.24 22.25
N GLY A 80 -7.16 -4.88 20.95
CA GLY A 80 -6.99 -3.51 20.47
C GLY A 80 -5.54 -3.00 20.55
N GLN A 81 -4.60 -3.79 21.08
CA GLN A 81 -3.20 -3.38 21.16
C GLN A 81 -2.53 -3.40 19.77
N HIS A 82 -1.67 -2.42 19.56
CA HIS A 82 -0.84 -2.35 18.35
C HIS A 82 0.45 -3.16 18.52
N THR A 83 0.73 -3.98 17.52
CA THR A 83 1.95 -4.79 17.47
C THR A 83 2.61 -4.62 16.09
N PRO A 84 3.94 -4.75 15.99
CA PRO A 84 4.61 -4.75 14.70
C PRO A 84 4.09 -5.89 13.82
N TYR A 85 3.73 -5.57 12.56
CA TYR A 85 3.46 -6.58 11.55
C TYR A 85 4.78 -6.99 10.90
N MET A 86 5.17 -8.26 11.02
CA MET A 86 6.47 -8.76 10.55
C MET A 86 7.63 -7.91 11.13
N SER A 87 7.86 -8.01 12.43
CA SER A 87 8.71 -7.12 13.25
C SER A 87 10.14 -6.90 12.71
N ASN A 88 10.70 -7.88 12.00
CA ASN A 88 12.07 -7.81 11.45
C ASN A 88 12.14 -7.17 10.06
N THR A 89 11.01 -6.71 9.50
CA THR A 89 10.95 -6.18 8.15
C THR A 89 10.59 -4.70 8.19
N LYS A 90 11.39 -3.88 7.48
CA LYS A 90 11.04 -2.51 7.13
C LYS A 90 10.49 -2.47 5.72
N TRP A 91 9.58 -1.55 5.46
CA TRP A 91 8.82 -1.49 4.22
C TRP A 91 8.98 -0.15 3.53
N VAL A 92 8.93 -0.18 2.22
CA VAL A 92 9.02 0.96 1.32
C VAL A 92 7.95 0.87 0.24
N ASP A 93 7.85 1.90 -0.60
CA ASP A 93 6.92 1.94 -1.72
C ASP A 93 7.11 0.72 -2.65
N GLY A 94 6.00 0.01 -2.88
CA GLY A 94 5.96 -1.17 -3.74
C GLY A 94 6.13 -0.86 -5.22
N SER A 95 5.76 0.35 -5.66
CA SER A 95 5.86 0.77 -7.07
C SER A 95 7.30 0.83 -7.58
N MET A 96 8.26 0.96 -6.69
CA MET A 96 9.69 0.99 -7.03
C MET A 96 10.25 -0.35 -7.56
N ARG A 97 9.54 -1.45 -7.31
CA ARG A 97 10.01 -2.81 -7.64
C ARG A 97 9.04 -3.61 -8.51
N SER A 98 7.84 -3.14 -8.68
CA SER A 98 6.81 -3.81 -9.47
C SER A 98 5.94 -2.76 -10.11
N ASP A 99 5.74 -2.90 -11.41
CA ASP A 99 4.72 -2.15 -12.12
C ASP A 99 3.32 -2.40 -11.52
N PHE A 100 2.34 -1.68 -12.07
CA PHE A 100 0.95 -1.79 -11.66
C PHE A 100 0.53 -3.26 -11.46
N PRO A 101 0.00 -3.65 -10.29
CA PRO A 101 -0.20 -5.06 -9.91
C PRO A 101 -1.43 -5.71 -10.56
N GLN A 102 -1.72 -5.38 -11.83
CA GLN A 102 -2.93 -5.82 -12.54
C GLN A 102 -3.08 -7.33 -12.57
N GLU A 103 -2.02 -8.07 -12.87
CA GLU A 103 -2.09 -9.53 -12.89
C GLU A 103 -2.38 -10.14 -11.52
N LYS A 104 -1.77 -9.61 -10.46
CA LYS A 104 -2.03 -10.07 -9.09
C LYS A 104 -3.47 -9.78 -8.68
N MET A 105 -4.00 -8.62 -9.04
CA MET A 105 -5.38 -8.23 -8.78
C MET A 105 -6.36 -9.09 -9.57
N ALA A 106 -6.09 -9.36 -10.85
CA ALA A 106 -6.91 -10.24 -11.67
C ALA A 106 -6.99 -11.66 -11.10
N ARG A 107 -5.86 -12.19 -10.61
CA ARG A 107 -5.80 -13.52 -9.97
C ARG A 107 -6.52 -13.59 -8.63
N LEU A 108 -6.40 -12.52 -7.80
CA LEU A 108 -7.02 -12.49 -6.45
C LEU A 108 -8.53 -12.32 -6.50
N TYR A 109 -9.05 -11.51 -7.43
CA TYR A 109 -10.44 -11.07 -7.44
C TYR A 109 -11.18 -11.38 -8.75
N ASN A 110 -10.55 -12.09 -9.70
CA ASN A 110 -11.11 -12.37 -11.03
C ASN A 110 -11.55 -11.09 -11.77
N ILE A 111 -10.71 -10.05 -11.73
CA ILE A 111 -10.98 -8.75 -12.33
C ILE A 111 -10.68 -8.80 -13.82
N ASN A 112 -11.67 -8.46 -14.66
CA ASN A 112 -11.54 -8.43 -16.12
C ASN A 112 -11.42 -6.99 -16.68
N TYR A 113 -11.70 -5.97 -15.87
CA TYR A 113 -11.69 -4.58 -16.28
C TYR A 113 -10.95 -3.73 -15.26
N THR A 114 -10.07 -2.85 -15.75
CA THR A 114 -9.25 -1.98 -14.89
C THR A 114 -9.27 -0.56 -15.44
N ILE A 115 -9.52 0.40 -14.56
CA ILE A 115 -9.29 1.82 -14.83
C ILE A 115 -8.01 2.19 -14.07
N ALA A 116 -6.98 2.61 -14.80
CA ALA A 116 -5.70 3.03 -14.22
C ALA A 116 -5.54 4.54 -14.27
N SER A 117 -5.19 5.15 -13.13
CA SER A 117 -4.73 6.53 -13.04
C SER A 117 -3.28 6.51 -12.57
N GLN A 118 -2.37 7.05 -13.35
CA GLN A 118 -0.95 6.99 -13.08
C GLN A 118 -0.29 8.35 -13.28
N VAL A 119 0.59 8.72 -12.36
CA VAL A 119 1.43 9.92 -12.47
C VAL A 119 2.88 9.48 -12.61
N ASN A 120 3.37 9.45 -13.85
CA ASN A 120 4.75 9.10 -14.18
C ASN A 120 5.44 10.31 -14.81
N PRO A 121 6.16 11.13 -14.06
CA PRO A 121 6.79 12.34 -14.58
C PRO A 121 7.85 12.05 -15.66
N HIS A 122 8.46 10.87 -15.70
CA HIS A 122 9.42 10.47 -16.72
C HIS A 122 8.79 10.07 -18.06
N ILE A 123 7.48 9.89 -18.13
CA ILE A 123 6.74 9.60 -19.40
C ILE A 123 6.41 10.90 -20.15
N VAL A 124 6.34 12.03 -19.48
CA VAL A 124 5.96 13.32 -20.07
C VAL A 124 6.75 13.68 -21.35
N PRO A 125 8.07 13.44 -21.46
CA PRO A 125 8.82 13.69 -22.67
C PRO A 125 8.44 12.81 -23.87
N PHE A 126 7.78 11.67 -23.61
CA PHE A 126 7.38 10.70 -24.64
C PHE A 126 5.89 10.76 -25.00
N MET A 127 5.11 11.56 -24.27
CA MET A 127 3.73 11.84 -24.65
C MET A 127 3.73 12.83 -25.80
N GLN A 128 3.56 12.32 -27.03
CA GLN A 128 3.20 13.18 -28.15
C GLN A 128 1.86 13.82 -27.84
N SER A 129 1.82 15.15 -27.87
CA SER A 129 0.57 15.88 -27.86
C SER A 129 -0.10 15.66 -29.21
N ASP A 130 -1.04 14.72 -29.26
CA ASP A 130 -2.02 14.69 -30.35
C ASP A 130 -2.92 15.90 -30.19
N THR A 131 -2.41 17.04 -30.63
CA THR A 131 -3.21 18.24 -30.89
C THR A 131 -3.42 18.29 -32.39
N GLU A 132 -4.52 17.74 -32.86
CA GLU A 132 -5.25 18.19 -34.03
C GLU A 132 -6.66 18.64 -33.65
#